data_202ffbd9ae91d061582ca5ca5aa92684
#
_entry.id   202ffbd9ae91d061582ca5ca5aa92684
#
_cell.length_a   1.000
_cell.length_b   1.000
_cell.length_c   1.000
_cell.angle_alpha   90.00
_cell.angle_beta   90.00
_cell.angle_gamma   90.00
#
_symmetry.space_group_name_H-M   'P 1'
#
loop_
_entity.id
_entity.type
_entity.pdbx_description
1 polymer ?
#
loop_
_entity_poly.entity_id
_entity_poly.type
_entity_poly.pdbx_seq_one_letter_code
_entity_poly.pdbx_strand_id
1 'polypeptide(L)'
;MGYYYGIGEEFYLIAIVFAVISMIVSQRLKSKFKTYSKIQLRNGLSGAEIAEKMLADHGIRDVKVVSVKGMLTDHYNPLKKTVNLSESVYNERNAAAAAVAAHECGHAVQHAQGYEWLKMRSVLVPMV
;
A
#
# COMPACT_ATOMS: atom_id res chain seq x y z
N MET A 1 -19.91 -13.80 39.23
CA MET A 1 -18.62 -14.29 38.74
C MET A 1 -18.70 -14.96 37.38
N GLY A 2 -19.77 -15.70 37.13
CA GLY A 2 -19.91 -16.43 35.86
C GLY A 2 -19.85 -15.59 34.61
N TYR A 3 -20.35 -14.37 34.61
CA TYR A 3 -20.35 -13.55 33.41
C TYR A 3 -19.00 -12.95 33.05
N TYR A 4 -18.05 -12.88 33.97
CA TYR A 4 -16.70 -12.49 33.61
C TYR A 4 -16.04 -13.55 32.74
N TYR A 5 -16.26 -14.82 33.06
CA TYR A 5 -15.74 -15.91 32.24
C TYR A 5 -16.43 -15.97 30.87
N GLY A 6 -17.77 -15.74 30.84
CA GLY A 6 -18.51 -15.70 29.59
C GLY A 6 -18.04 -14.62 28.65
N ILE A 7 -17.80 -13.40 29.15
CA ILE A 7 -17.30 -12.28 28.35
C ILE A 7 -15.88 -12.59 27.85
N GLY A 8 -15.04 -13.19 28.69
CA GLY A 8 -13.68 -13.57 28.31
C GLY A 8 -13.67 -14.62 27.21
N GLU A 9 -14.54 -15.63 27.32
CA GLU A 9 -14.65 -16.68 26.31
C GLU A 9 -15.11 -16.13 24.96
N GLU A 10 -16.13 -15.27 24.97
CA GLU A 10 -16.62 -14.62 23.75
C GLU A 10 -15.54 -13.78 23.09
N PHE A 11 -14.77 -13.03 23.88
CA PHE A 11 -13.66 -12.23 23.38
C PHE A 11 -12.59 -13.09 22.73
N TYR A 12 -12.22 -14.20 23.35
CA TYR A 12 -11.22 -15.12 22.80
C TYR A 12 -11.72 -15.78 21.51
N LEU A 13 -12.98 -16.15 21.44
CA LEU A 13 -13.57 -16.72 20.24
C LEU A 13 -13.51 -15.71 19.08
N ILE A 14 -13.89 -14.47 19.33
CA ILE A 14 -13.83 -13.41 18.32
C ILE A 14 -12.39 -13.18 17.85
N ALA A 15 -11.44 -13.13 18.78
CA ALA A 15 -10.02 -12.95 18.47
C ALA A 15 -9.49 -14.10 17.61
N ILE A 16 -9.86 -15.34 17.92
CA ILE A 16 -9.45 -16.52 17.15
C ILE A 16 -10.04 -16.47 15.74
N VAL A 17 -11.31 -16.10 15.60
CA VAL A 17 -11.98 -16.00 14.30
C VAL A 17 -11.27 -14.95 13.43
N PHE A 18 -10.99 -13.77 13.98
CA PHE A 18 -10.26 -12.73 13.25
C PHE A 18 -8.84 -13.17 12.86
N ALA A 19 -8.14 -13.87 13.77
CA ALA A 19 -6.81 -14.38 13.48
C ALA A 19 -6.83 -15.38 12.32
N VAL A 20 -7.80 -16.30 12.30
CA VAL A 20 -7.96 -17.28 11.23
C VAL A 20 -8.29 -16.60 9.90
N ILE A 21 -9.21 -15.65 9.90
CA ILE A 21 -9.58 -14.90 8.70
C ILE A 21 -8.36 -14.14 8.15
N SER A 22 -7.61 -13.46 9.02
CA SER A 22 -6.41 -12.72 8.62
C SER A 22 -5.36 -13.64 8.00
N MET A 23 -5.16 -14.83 8.58
CA MET A 23 -4.23 -15.82 8.05
C MET A 23 -4.66 -16.30 6.65
N ILE A 24 -5.93 -16.60 6.46
CA ILE A 24 -6.47 -17.03 5.17
C ILE A 24 -6.30 -15.94 4.12
N VAL A 25 -6.64 -14.69 4.45
CA VAL A 25 -6.49 -13.55 3.54
C VAL A 25 -5.03 -13.34 3.15
N SER A 26 -4.11 -13.41 4.13
CA SER A 26 -2.68 -13.27 3.88
C SER A 26 -2.15 -14.36 2.94
N GLN A 27 -2.55 -15.61 3.16
CA GLN A 27 -2.13 -16.72 2.30
C GLN A 27 -2.66 -16.58 0.88
N ARG A 28 -3.92 -16.15 0.73
CA ARG A 28 -4.52 -15.91 -0.60
C ARG A 28 -3.80 -14.77 -1.32
N LEU A 29 -3.47 -13.70 -0.62
CA LEU A 29 -2.74 -12.58 -1.19
C LEU A 29 -1.37 -13.01 -1.69
N LYS A 30 -0.61 -13.75 -0.89
CA LYS A 30 0.70 -14.28 -1.27
C LYS A 30 0.61 -15.22 -2.47
N SER A 31 -0.41 -16.08 -2.49
CA SER A 31 -0.63 -17.01 -3.60
C SER A 31 -0.95 -16.27 -4.89
N LYS A 32 -1.83 -15.28 -4.85
CA LYS A 32 -2.14 -14.44 -6.01
C LYS A 32 -0.94 -13.64 -6.48
N PHE A 33 -0.16 -13.09 -5.56
CA PHE A 33 1.07 -12.38 -5.89
C PHE A 33 2.03 -13.29 -6.66
N LYS A 34 2.23 -14.54 -6.20
CA LYS A 34 3.06 -15.51 -6.90
C LYS A 34 2.55 -15.81 -8.31
N THR A 35 1.23 -15.97 -8.45
CA THR A 35 0.61 -16.25 -9.74
C THR A 35 0.82 -15.08 -10.70
N TYR A 36 0.52 -13.86 -10.26
CA TYR A 36 0.66 -12.68 -11.09
C TYR A 36 2.11 -12.29 -11.35
N SER A 37 3.05 -12.68 -10.48
CA SER A 37 4.48 -12.41 -10.70
C SER A 37 5.04 -13.13 -11.92
N LYS A 38 4.36 -14.18 -12.40
CA LYS A 38 4.76 -14.91 -13.60
C LYS A 38 4.29 -14.26 -14.89
N ILE A 39 3.37 -13.29 -14.80
CA ILE A 39 2.82 -12.61 -15.97
C ILE A 39 3.67 -11.38 -16.28
N GLN A 40 4.28 -11.38 -17.46
CA GLN A 40 5.06 -10.22 -17.91
C GLN A 40 4.16 -9.17 -18.51
N LEU A 41 4.47 -7.91 -18.23
CA LEU A 41 3.74 -6.79 -18.81
C LEU A 41 4.19 -6.55 -20.26
N ARG A 42 3.24 -6.22 -21.12
CA ARG A 42 3.54 -5.95 -22.55
C ARG A 42 4.46 -4.75 -22.72
N ASN A 43 4.32 -3.72 -21.88
CA ASN A 43 5.15 -2.52 -21.95
C ASN A 43 6.54 -2.69 -21.33
N GLY A 44 6.80 -3.79 -20.63
CA GLY A 44 8.10 -4.10 -20.05
C GLY A 44 8.57 -3.16 -18.95
N LEU A 45 7.67 -2.39 -18.33
CA LEU A 45 8.04 -1.48 -17.25
C LEU A 45 8.18 -2.21 -15.92
N SER A 46 9.22 -1.86 -15.15
CA SER A 46 9.39 -2.36 -13.78
C SER A 46 8.44 -1.63 -12.82
N GLY A 47 8.27 -2.19 -11.62
CA GLY A 47 7.50 -1.52 -10.59
C GLY A 47 8.00 -0.10 -10.31
N ALA A 48 9.32 0.08 -10.24
CA ALA A 48 9.93 1.39 -10.04
C ALA A 48 9.58 2.37 -11.17
N GLU A 49 9.68 1.92 -12.42
CA GLU A 49 9.38 2.75 -13.59
C GLU A 49 7.89 3.13 -13.62
N ILE A 50 7.00 2.21 -13.27
CA ILE A 50 5.57 2.48 -13.17
C ILE A 50 5.27 3.50 -12.09
N ALA A 51 5.90 3.36 -10.92
CA ALA A 51 5.76 4.30 -9.82
C ALA A 51 6.20 5.70 -10.23
N GLU A 52 7.38 5.82 -10.85
CA GLU A 52 7.91 7.09 -11.31
C GLU A 52 7.00 7.74 -12.36
N LYS A 53 6.52 6.95 -13.32
CA LYS A 53 5.61 7.43 -14.34
C LYS A 53 4.30 7.93 -13.75
N MET A 54 3.74 7.18 -12.82
CA MET A 54 2.48 7.54 -12.18
C MET A 54 2.61 8.84 -11.38
N LEU A 55 3.71 9.01 -10.65
CA LEU A 55 3.99 10.24 -9.91
C LEU A 55 4.17 11.43 -10.87
N ALA A 56 4.89 11.23 -11.96
CA ALA A 56 5.09 12.27 -12.97
C ALA A 56 3.79 12.67 -13.64
N ASP A 57 2.93 11.71 -13.98
CA ASP A 57 1.63 11.97 -14.61
C ASP A 57 0.70 12.79 -13.71
N HIS A 58 0.87 12.68 -12.40
CA HIS A 58 0.11 13.47 -11.41
C HIS A 58 0.83 14.75 -10.98
N GLY A 59 1.95 15.09 -11.62
CA GLY A 59 2.71 16.30 -11.31
C GLY A 59 3.41 16.28 -9.97
N ILE A 60 3.63 15.10 -9.40
CA ILE A 60 4.28 14.95 -8.10
C ILE A 60 5.77 14.73 -8.33
N ARG A 61 6.60 15.70 -7.93
CA ARG A 61 8.05 15.68 -8.16
C ARG A 61 8.88 15.58 -6.89
N ASP A 62 8.26 15.75 -5.74
CA ASP A 62 8.92 15.74 -4.44
C ASP A 62 8.91 14.38 -3.77
N VAL A 63 8.33 13.37 -4.40
CA VAL A 63 8.28 11.99 -3.90
C VAL A 63 9.29 11.13 -4.66
N LYS A 64 10.12 10.40 -3.93
CA LYS A 64 11.13 9.52 -4.50
C LYS A 64 10.68 8.06 -4.41
N VAL A 65 11.09 7.27 -5.39
CA VAL A 65 10.85 5.83 -5.41
C VAL A 65 12.15 5.14 -5.01
N VAL A 66 12.12 4.36 -3.94
CA VAL A 66 13.30 3.69 -3.39
C VAL A 66 13.03 2.20 -3.21
N SER A 67 14.10 1.40 -3.28
CA SER A 67 14.05 -0.02 -3.05
C SER A 67 14.33 -0.31 -1.56
N VAL A 68 13.55 -1.21 -0.98
CA VAL A 68 13.75 -1.65 0.40
C VAL A 68 13.85 -3.16 0.46
N LYS A 69 14.54 -3.69 1.46
CA LYS A 69 14.70 -5.13 1.64
C LYS A 69 13.43 -5.75 2.21
N GLY A 70 13.19 -7.00 1.88
CA GLY A 70 12.08 -7.78 2.37
C GLY A 70 11.04 -8.07 1.30
N MET A 71 10.14 -9.01 1.62
CA MET A 71 9.04 -9.37 0.73
C MET A 71 7.76 -8.74 1.25
N LEU A 72 7.00 -8.08 0.37
CA LEU A 72 5.74 -7.41 0.71
C LEU A 72 5.91 -6.32 1.80
N THR A 73 7.05 -5.65 1.78
CA THR A 73 7.34 -4.52 2.67
C THR A 73 7.05 -3.18 2.01
N ASP A 74 6.35 -3.21 0.89
CA ASP A 74 6.00 -2.02 0.12
C ASP A 74 5.11 -1.08 0.93
N HIS A 75 5.45 0.20 0.94
CA HIS A 75 4.67 1.20 1.65
C HIS A 75 5.03 2.60 1.17
N TYR A 76 4.14 3.55 1.41
CA TYR A 76 4.40 4.97 1.22
C TYR A 76 4.72 5.62 2.56
N ASN A 77 5.80 6.39 2.62
CA ASN A 77 6.18 7.14 3.83
C ASN A 77 5.88 8.63 3.62
N PRO A 78 4.83 9.17 4.24
CA PRO A 78 4.44 10.56 4.03
C PRO A 78 5.41 11.56 4.66
N LEU A 79 6.14 11.16 5.70
CA LEU A 79 7.11 12.04 6.37
C LEU A 79 8.35 12.26 5.52
N LYS A 80 8.88 11.19 4.93
CA LYS A 80 10.04 11.25 4.05
C LYS A 80 9.67 11.47 2.59
N LYS A 81 8.39 11.39 2.26
CA LYS A 81 7.86 11.47 0.90
C LYS A 81 8.57 10.47 -0.02
N THR A 82 8.53 9.20 0.39
CA THR A 82 9.13 8.11 -0.38
C THR A 82 8.13 6.99 -0.61
N VAL A 83 8.09 6.49 -1.85
CA VAL A 83 7.41 5.25 -2.19
C VAL A 83 8.45 4.14 -2.04
N ASN A 84 8.28 3.31 -1.03
CA ASN A 84 9.24 2.25 -0.71
C ASN A 84 8.72 0.95 -1.29
N LEU A 85 9.45 0.41 -2.26
CA LEU A 85 9.09 -0.84 -2.93
C LEU A 85 10.08 -1.93 -2.56
N SER A 86 9.56 -3.13 -2.25
CA SER A 86 10.41 -4.28 -2.02
C SER A 86 11.22 -4.58 -3.28
N GLU A 87 12.37 -5.25 -3.14
CA GLU A 87 13.25 -5.54 -4.27
C GLU A 87 12.54 -6.26 -5.41
N SER A 88 11.66 -7.21 -5.09
CA SER A 88 10.89 -7.93 -6.10
C SER A 88 9.93 -7.02 -6.87
N VAL A 89 9.29 -6.06 -6.20
CA VAL A 89 8.39 -5.11 -6.86
C VAL A 89 9.19 -4.06 -7.63
N TYR A 90 10.27 -3.56 -7.04
CA TYR A 90 11.08 -2.50 -7.63
C TYR A 90 11.67 -2.93 -8.99
N ASN A 91 12.21 -4.15 -9.04
CA ASN A 91 12.96 -4.64 -10.21
C ASN A 91 12.13 -5.46 -11.19
N GLU A 92 11.03 -6.07 -10.74
CA GLU A 92 10.25 -6.97 -11.57
C GLU A 92 9.38 -6.24 -12.59
N ARG A 93 9.20 -6.87 -13.74
CA ARG A 93 8.45 -6.33 -14.88
C ARG A 93 7.20 -7.16 -15.16
N ASN A 94 6.37 -7.34 -14.15
CA ASN A 94 5.18 -8.17 -14.23
C ASN A 94 3.96 -7.44 -13.65
N ALA A 95 2.78 -8.06 -13.85
CA ALA A 95 1.51 -7.47 -13.43
C ALA A 95 1.43 -7.27 -11.91
N ALA A 96 1.97 -8.21 -11.13
CA ALA A 96 1.94 -8.09 -9.66
C ALA A 96 2.77 -6.90 -9.19
N ALA A 97 3.98 -6.73 -9.73
CA ALA A 97 4.84 -5.59 -9.40
C ALA A 97 4.18 -4.27 -9.79
N ALA A 98 3.56 -4.23 -10.97
CA ALA A 98 2.83 -3.06 -11.42
C ALA A 98 1.67 -2.69 -10.50
N ALA A 99 0.90 -3.69 -10.07
CA ALA A 99 -0.24 -3.47 -9.19
C ALA A 99 0.19 -2.94 -7.82
N VAL A 100 1.24 -3.50 -7.23
CA VAL A 100 1.75 -3.06 -5.93
C VAL A 100 2.32 -1.64 -6.04
N ALA A 101 3.12 -1.38 -7.07
CA ALA A 101 3.69 -0.05 -7.30
C ALA A 101 2.58 1.00 -7.47
N ALA A 102 1.56 0.70 -8.26
CA ALA A 102 0.43 1.59 -8.46
C ALA A 102 -0.35 1.84 -7.16
N HIS A 103 -0.52 0.79 -6.33
CA HIS A 103 -1.20 0.93 -5.05
C HIS A 103 -0.46 1.89 -4.11
N GLU A 104 0.86 1.73 -3.98
CA GLU A 104 1.66 2.58 -3.11
C GLU A 104 1.76 4.02 -3.63
N CYS A 105 1.85 4.18 -4.95
CA CYS A 105 1.77 5.51 -5.57
C CYS A 105 0.41 6.15 -5.36
N GLY A 106 -0.66 5.36 -5.33
CA GLY A 106 -2.00 5.85 -5.02
C GLY A 106 -2.04 6.54 -3.67
N HIS A 107 -1.35 6.02 -2.66
CA HIS A 107 -1.25 6.66 -1.35
C HIS A 107 -0.52 8.00 -1.44
N ALA A 108 0.55 8.08 -2.24
CA ALA A 108 1.28 9.32 -2.45
C ALA A 108 0.39 10.38 -3.12
N VAL A 109 -0.38 9.98 -4.13
CA VAL A 109 -1.33 10.85 -4.82
C VAL A 109 -2.41 11.34 -3.86
N GLN A 110 -2.98 10.44 -3.06
CA GLN A 110 -3.98 10.78 -2.06
C GLN A 110 -3.44 11.79 -1.04
N HIS A 111 -2.22 11.60 -0.59
CA HIS A 111 -1.56 12.50 0.35
C HIS A 111 -1.38 13.89 -0.25
N ALA A 112 -0.89 13.98 -1.49
CA ALA A 112 -0.70 15.25 -2.19
C ALA A 112 -2.02 15.98 -2.41
N GLN A 113 -3.06 15.27 -2.85
CA GLN A 113 -4.38 15.84 -3.06
C GLN A 113 -5.03 16.27 -1.76
N GLY A 114 -4.88 15.47 -0.70
CA GLY A 114 -5.38 15.80 0.64
C GLY A 114 -4.73 17.06 1.20
N TYR A 115 -3.43 17.22 0.99
CA TYR A 115 -2.70 18.42 1.41
C TYR A 115 -3.22 19.67 0.68
N GLU A 116 -3.41 19.59 -0.63
CA GLU A 116 -3.96 20.70 -1.42
C GLU A 116 -5.38 21.06 -0.98
N TRP A 117 -6.19 20.05 -0.68
CA TRP A 117 -7.54 20.24 -0.16
C TRP A 117 -7.53 20.96 1.18
N LEU A 118 -6.67 20.55 2.11
CA LEU A 118 -6.55 21.20 3.42
C LEU A 118 -6.07 22.65 3.29
N LYS A 119 -5.13 22.89 2.40
CA LYS A 119 -4.60 24.22 2.11
C LYS A 119 -5.70 25.12 1.55
N MET A 120 -6.46 24.61 0.59
CA MET A 120 -7.59 25.36 0.01
C MET A 120 -8.66 25.66 1.06
N ARG A 121 -8.98 24.70 1.91
CA ARG A 121 -9.92 24.87 3.01
C ARG A 121 -9.46 25.99 3.96
N SER A 122 -8.18 26.04 4.30
CA SER A 122 -7.61 27.05 5.19
C SER A 122 -7.72 28.46 4.60
N VAL A 123 -7.63 28.57 3.27
CA VAL A 123 -7.78 29.85 2.57
C VAL A 123 -9.24 30.29 2.51
N LEU A 124 -10.15 29.33 2.22
CA LEU A 124 -11.57 29.65 2.03
C LEU A 124 -12.33 29.83 3.34
N VAL A 125 -11.92 29.16 4.42
CA VAL A 125 -12.60 29.19 5.71
C VAL A 125 -11.60 29.51 6.83
N PRO A 126 -10.99 30.71 6.81
CA PRO A 126 -9.91 31.03 7.75
C PRO A 126 -10.37 31.22 9.19
N MET A 127 -11.63 31.41 9.42
CA MET A 127 -12.19 31.68 10.75
C MET A 127 -12.70 30.42 11.46
N VAL A 128 -12.59 29.29 10.86
CA VAL A 128 -13.09 28.00 11.41
C VAL A 128 -11.96 27.01 11.75
#